data_683703b9c9b0e7712ae757c9a3c37ac9
#
_entry.id   683703b9c9b0e7712ae757c9a3c37ac9
#
_cell.length_a   1.000
_cell.length_b   1.000
_cell.length_c   1.000
_cell.angle_alpha   90.00
_cell.angle_beta   90.00
_cell.angle_gamma   90.00
#
_symmetry.space_group_name_H-M   'P 1'
#
loop_
_entity.id
_entity.type
_entity.pdbx_description
1 polymer ?
#
loop_
_entity_poly.entity_id
_entity_poly.type
_entity_poly.pdbx_seq_one_letter_code
_entity_poly.pdbx_strand_id
1 'polypeptide(L)'
;MMNEYCINGLTIKENLLRLAGEGNKKFTESLHPGIENVLGVRVPALRQLAAQIAKDDWQAYLQSADTFYMEERMLQGMVIGCLKIKDVEEYLSLVSGFVSLINSWSVCDTFDFAGKQRFVDRNKERVWQFLEGWMQSDKEYEIRFGVVMAMAHYIDADYIQNVLQWMNRIDHEGYLSLIHISEPTRPLYIS
;
A
#
# COMPACT_ATOMS: atom_id res chain seq x y z
N MET A 1 -12.92 25.78 9.93
CA MET A 1 -13.28 24.34 10.10
C MET A 1 -13.10 23.72 8.72
N MET A 2 -12.18 22.76 8.54
CA MET A 2 -12.10 22.00 7.31
C MET A 2 -13.39 21.17 7.22
N ASN A 3 -14.11 21.26 6.13
CA ASN A 3 -15.29 20.42 5.90
C ASN A 3 -14.80 18.99 5.74
N GLU A 4 -15.35 18.06 6.51
CA GLU A 4 -15.10 16.63 6.39
C GLU A 4 -15.57 16.16 5.01
N TYR A 5 -14.72 15.40 4.30
CA TYR A 5 -15.09 14.88 2.99
C TYR A 5 -16.20 13.84 3.11
N CYS A 6 -17.22 13.98 2.27
CA CYS A 6 -18.37 13.08 2.23
C CYS A 6 -18.56 12.51 0.82
N ILE A 7 -18.87 11.23 0.72
CA ILE A 7 -19.26 10.56 -0.52
C ILE A 7 -20.54 9.74 -0.28
N ASN A 8 -21.44 9.72 -1.24
CA ASN A 8 -22.75 9.07 -1.11
C ASN A 8 -23.58 9.60 0.08
N GLY A 9 -23.39 10.86 0.46
CA GLY A 9 -24.07 11.50 1.58
C GLY A 9 -23.58 11.07 2.98
N LEU A 10 -22.42 10.42 3.08
CA LEU A 10 -21.82 9.91 4.29
C LEU A 10 -20.35 10.30 4.39
N THR A 11 -19.85 10.47 5.60
CA THR A 11 -18.41 10.57 5.86
C THR A 11 -17.70 9.26 5.49
N ILE A 12 -16.38 9.32 5.32
CA ILE A 12 -15.59 8.10 5.06
C ILE A 12 -15.74 7.09 6.18
N LYS A 13 -15.68 7.54 7.43
CA LYS A 13 -15.87 6.67 8.60
C LYS A 13 -17.23 5.96 8.59
N GLU A 14 -18.30 6.68 8.28
CA GLU A 14 -19.66 6.08 8.18
C GLU A 14 -19.76 5.06 7.05
N ASN A 15 -19.15 5.35 5.89
CA ASN A 15 -19.05 4.40 4.78
C ASN A 15 -18.30 3.12 5.20
N LEU A 16 -17.14 3.26 5.86
CA LEU A 16 -16.35 2.12 6.33
C LEU A 16 -17.10 1.30 7.38
N LEU A 17 -17.76 1.94 8.35
CA LEU A 17 -18.59 1.26 9.36
C LEU A 17 -19.75 0.47 8.76
N ARG A 18 -20.39 0.99 7.71
CA ARG A 18 -21.43 0.25 6.97
C ARG A 18 -20.91 -0.96 6.20
N LEU A 19 -19.67 -0.90 5.74
CA LEU A 19 -19.01 -1.99 4.99
C LEU A 19 -18.33 -3.01 5.92
N ALA A 20 -18.18 -2.67 7.20
CA ALA A 20 -17.54 -3.52 8.19
C ALA A 20 -18.36 -4.79 8.47
N GLY A 21 -17.68 -5.89 8.79
CA GLY A 21 -18.30 -7.16 9.14
C GLY A 21 -17.60 -7.80 10.34
N GLU A 22 -18.32 -8.09 11.41
CA GLU A 22 -17.71 -8.57 12.67
C GLU A 22 -16.92 -9.87 12.51
N GLY A 23 -17.41 -10.82 11.70
CA GLY A 23 -16.69 -12.06 11.43
C GLY A 23 -15.39 -11.83 10.68
N ASN A 24 -15.37 -10.87 9.76
CA ASN A 24 -14.16 -10.50 9.02
C ASN A 24 -13.21 -9.68 9.90
N LYS A 25 -13.71 -8.89 10.85
CA LYS A 25 -12.89 -8.15 11.81
C LYS A 25 -12.02 -9.09 12.64
N LYS A 26 -12.59 -10.10 13.28
CA LYS A 26 -11.87 -11.10 14.09
C LYS A 26 -10.80 -11.83 13.27
N PHE A 27 -11.12 -12.18 12.04
CA PHE A 27 -10.15 -12.81 11.13
C PHE A 27 -9.00 -11.84 10.81
N THR A 28 -9.29 -10.60 10.46
CA THR A 28 -8.27 -9.60 10.13
C THR A 28 -7.39 -9.30 11.35
N GLU A 29 -7.95 -9.13 12.54
CA GLU A 29 -7.21 -8.93 13.78
C GLU A 29 -6.24 -10.09 14.06
N SER A 30 -6.66 -11.34 13.80
CA SER A 30 -5.79 -12.52 13.99
C SER A 30 -4.57 -12.55 13.06
N LEU A 31 -4.65 -11.89 11.90
CA LEU A 31 -3.57 -11.77 10.94
C LEU A 31 -2.63 -10.58 11.21
N HIS A 32 -3.02 -9.66 12.10
CA HIS A 32 -2.30 -8.40 12.37
C HIS A 32 -2.05 -8.22 13.87
N PRO A 33 -1.23 -9.08 14.50
CA PRO A 33 -0.89 -8.93 15.91
C PRO A 33 -0.29 -7.54 16.18
N GLY A 34 -0.83 -6.82 17.17
CA GLY A 34 -0.36 -5.49 17.54
C GLY A 34 -0.95 -4.35 16.72
N ILE A 35 -1.77 -4.61 15.71
CA ILE A 35 -2.56 -3.58 15.03
C ILE A 35 -3.91 -3.45 15.72
N GLU A 36 -4.11 -2.31 16.33
CA GLU A 36 -5.39 -1.90 16.89
C GLU A 36 -6.25 -1.20 15.83
N ASN A 37 -7.52 -0.97 16.15
CA ASN A 37 -8.45 -0.21 15.29
C ASN A 37 -8.66 -0.81 13.89
N VAL A 38 -9.04 -2.08 13.86
CA VAL A 38 -9.47 -2.79 12.64
C VAL A 38 -11.00 -2.81 12.58
N LEU A 39 -11.57 -2.47 11.44
CA LEU A 39 -13.02 -2.52 11.17
C LEU A 39 -13.48 -3.85 10.56
N GLY A 40 -12.62 -4.51 9.81
CA GLY A 40 -12.94 -5.75 9.10
C GLY A 40 -13.67 -5.51 7.78
N VAL A 41 -13.37 -4.42 7.09
CA VAL A 41 -13.89 -4.16 5.74
C VAL A 41 -13.13 -5.03 4.73
N ARG A 42 -13.86 -5.71 3.85
CA ARG A 42 -13.25 -6.55 2.81
C ARG A 42 -12.56 -5.71 1.74
N VAL A 43 -11.38 -6.13 1.30
CA VAL A 43 -10.57 -5.46 0.26
C VAL A 43 -11.37 -5.12 -1.02
N PRO A 44 -12.24 -5.98 -1.58
CA PRO A 44 -13.04 -5.61 -2.75
C PRO A 44 -13.97 -4.41 -2.51
N ALA A 45 -14.55 -4.29 -1.30
CA ALA A 45 -15.40 -3.15 -0.95
C ALA A 45 -14.59 -1.86 -0.83
N LEU A 46 -13.40 -1.91 -0.20
CA LEU A 46 -12.46 -0.78 -0.16
C LEU A 46 -12.06 -0.33 -1.57
N ARG A 47 -11.74 -1.26 -2.47
CA ARG A 47 -11.38 -0.93 -3.86
C ARG A 47 -12.53 -0.25 -4.61
N GLN A 48 -13.78 -0.66 -4.38
CA GLN A 48 -14.95 -0.01 -4.97
C GLN A 48 -15.11 1.42 -4.45
N LEU A 49 -14.99 1.62 -3.14
CA LEU A 49 -15.05 2.95 -2.53
C LEU A 49 -13.90 3.85 -3.03
N ALA A 50 -12.67 3.33 -3.08
CA ALA A 50 -11.51 4.06 -3.60
C ALA A 50 -11.73 4.52 -5.06
N ALA A 51 -12.29 3.65 -5.91
CA ALA A 51 -12.58 3.99 -7.30
C ALA A 51 -13.67 5.06 -7.45
N GLN A 52 -14.59 5.19 -6.49
CA GLN A 52 -15.58 6.27 -6.44
C GLN A 52 -14.91 7.58 -6.02
N ILE A 53 -14.15 7.58 -4.92
CA ILE A 53 -13.42 8.75 -4.42
C ILE A 53 -12.45 9.30 -5.48
N ALA A 54 -11.72 8.42 -6.18
CA ALA A 54 -10.77 8.84 -7.22
C ALA A 54 -11.42 9.52 -8.44
N LYS A 55 -12.75 9.40 -8.61
CA LYS A 55 -13.53 10.08 -9.66
C LYS A 55 -14.24 11.34 -9.16
N ASP A 56 -14.30 11.51 -7.87
CA ASP A 56 -14.87 12.66 -7.18
C ASP A 56 -13.76 13.63 -6.76
N ASP A 57 -13.93 14.40 -5.70
CA ASP A 57 -12.91 15.31 -5.17
C ASP A 57 -11.89 14.56 -4.29
N TRP A 58 -10.97 13.83 -4.94
CA TRP A 58 -9.92 13.09 -4.24
C TRP A 58 -8.94 13.99 -3.49
N GLN A 59 -8.76 15.26 -3.92
CA GLN A 59 -7.92 16.22 -3.23
C GLN A 59 -8.51 16.59 -1.87
N ALA A 60 -9.81 16.92 -1.83
CA ALA A 60 -10.51 17.18 -0.58
C ALA A 60 -10.49 15.93 0.34
N TYR A 61 -10.66 14.74 -0.24
CA TYR A 61 -10.52 13.48 0.50
C TYR A 61 -9.14 13.36 1.15
N LEU A 62 -8.05 13.43 0.38
CA LEU A 62 -6.69 13.26 0.91
C LEU A 62 -6.31 14.33 1.95
N GLN A 63 -6.85 15.55 1.84
CA GLN A 63 -6.62 16.62 2.80
C GLN A 63 -7.33 16.38 4.15
N SER A 64 -8.43 15.66 4.15
CA SER A 64 -9.25 15.39 5.34
C SER A 64 -9.20 13.93 5.82
N ALA A 65 -8.41 13.08 5.13
CA ALA A 65 -8.34 11.66 5.42
C ALA A 65 -7.77 11.39 6.80
N ASP A 66 -8.46 10.55 7.57
CA ASP A 66 -8.01 10.05 8.86
C ASP A 66 -7.12 8.82 8.68
N THR A 67 -6.41 8.46 9.74
CA THR A 67 -5.48 7.32 9.79
C THR A 67 -5.70 6.47 11.05
N PHE A 68 -6.82 6.64 11.73
CA PHE A 68 -7.12 5.93 12.96
C PHE A 68 -7.36 4.43 12.71
N TYR A 69 -8.20 4.11 11.71
CA TYR A 69 -8.43 2.72 11.34
C TYR A 69 -7.43 2.24 10.27
N MET A 70 -7.08 0.96 10.32
CA MET A 70 -6.23 0.33 9.31
C MET A 70 -6.82 0.51 7.89
N GLU A 71 -8.13 0.34 7.77
CA GLU A 71 -8.84 0.48 6.50
C GLU A 71 -8.85 1.92 5.95
N GLU A 72 -8.74 2.94 6.79
CA GLU A 72 -8.56 4.32 6.34
C GLU A 72 -7.21 4.51 5.64
N ARG A 73 -6.15 3.94 6.20
CA ARG A 73 -4.81 3.93 5.58
C ARG A 73 -4.81 3.13 4.28
N MET A 74 -5.41 1.94 4.25
CA MET A 74 -5.57 1.14 3.04
C MET A 74 -6.33 1.91 1.96
N LEU A 75 -7.41 2.60 2.32
CA LEU A 75 -8.24 3.37 1.41
C LEU A 75 -7.46 4.52 0.77
N GLN A 76 -6.62 5.22 1.53
CA GLN A 76 -5.76 6.29 0.98
C GLN A 76 -4.82 5.74 -0.11
N GLY A 77 -4.11 4.65 0.17
CA GLY A 77 -3.26 3.98 -0.83
C GLY A 77 -4.04 3.54 -2.06
N MET A 78 -5.21 2.95 -1.88
CA MET A 78 -6.06 2.50 -2.98
C MET A 78 -6.60 3.67 -3.82
N VAL A 79 -6.94 4.81 -3.21
CA VAL A 79 -7.36 6.03 -3.94
C VAL A 79 -6.21 6.53 -4.79
N ILE A 80 -5.00 6.70 -4.21
CA ILE A 80 -3.80 7.13 -4.95
C ILE A 80 -3.51 6.16 -6.11
N GLY A 81 -3.65 4.86 -5.90
CA GLY A 81 -3.53 3.82 -6.93
C GLY A 81 -4.59 3.88 -8.04
N CYS A 82 -5.66 4.66 -7.89
CA CYS A 82 -6.70 4.87 -8.91
C CYS A 82 -6.55 6.21 -9.67
N LEU A 83 -5.66 7.12 -9.24
CA LEU A 83 -5.55 8.46 -9.80
C LEU A 83 -4.97 8.44 -11.22
N LYS A 84 -5.36 9.42 -12.03
CA LYS A 84 -4.86 9.60 -13.40
C LYS A 84 -4.06 10.90 -13.49
N ILE A 85 -2.94 10.96 -12.79
CA ILE A 85 -2.02 12.10 -12.79
C ILE A 85 -0.99 11.88 -13.89
N LYS A 86 -0.73 12.92 -14.71
CA LYS A 86 0.19 12.83 -15.84
C LYS A 86 1.64 13.10 -15.42
N ASP A 87 1.82 14.02 -14.49
CA ASP A 87 3.15 14.35 -13.97
C ASP A 87 3.63 13.27 -13.00
N VAL A 88 4.78 12.70 -13.29
CA VAL A 88 5.36 11.60 -12.50
C VAL A 88 5.79 12.07 -11.12
N GLU A 89 6.34 13.29 -11.00
CA GLU A 89 6.83 13.80 -9.71
C GLU A 89 5.66 14.16 -8.79
N GLU A 90 4.61 14.77 -9.33
CA GLU A 90 3.38 15.02 -8.59
C GLU A 90 2.80 13.69 -8.06
N TYR A 91 2.71 12.67 -8.91
CA TYR A 91 2.18 11.38 -8.51
C TYR A 91 3.07 10.70 -7.45
N LEU A 92 4.39 10.65 -7.65
CA LEU A 92 5.32 10.05 -6.69
C LEU A 92 5.36 10.80 -5.35
N SER A 93 5.10 12.12 -5.35
CA SER A 93 4.95 12.89 -4.11
C SER A 93 3.73 12.43 -3.29
N LEU A 94 2.58 12.15 -3.93
CA LEU A 94 1.41 11.58 -3.26
C LEU A 94 1.71 10.18 -2.72
N VAL A 95 2.39 9.35 -3.50
CA VAL A 95 2.82 8.01 -3.06
C VAL A 95 3.74 8.12 -1.85
N SER A 96 4.69 9.08 -1.83
CA SER A 96 5.57 9.32 -0.67
C SER A 96 4.78 9.64 0.60
N GLY A 97 3.76 10.49 0.49
CA GLY A 97 2.87 10.79 1.61
C GLY A 97 2.19 9.53 2.15
N PHE A 98 1.71 8.68 1.26
CA PHE A 98 1.09 7.41 1.64
C PHE A 98 2.10 6.44 2.28
N VAL A 99 3.31 6.29 1.75
CA VAL A 99 4.32 5.37 2.29
C VAL A 99 4.59 5.66 3.76
N SER A 100 4.61 6.94 4.16
CA SER A 100 4.79 7.35 5.56
C SER A 100 3.64 6.93 6.50
N LEU A 101 2.49 6.54 5.95
CA LEU A 101 1.32 6.09 6.71
C LEU A 101 1.27 4.56 6.86
N ILE A 102 2.11 3.81 6.17
CA ILE A 102 2.11 2.35 6.20
C ILE A 102 2.57 1.87 7.57
N ASN A 103 1.72 1.09 8.23
CA ASN A 103 1.98 0.54 9.55
C ASN A 103 1.69 -0.97 9.65
N SER A 104 1.34 -1.59 8.54
CA SER A 104 1.10 -3.03 8.45
C SER A 104 1.32 -3.54 7.03
N TRP A 105 1.56 -4.86 6.91
CA TRP A 105 1.72 -5.50 5.61
C TRP A 105 0.46 -5.37 4.73
N SER A 106 -0.75 -5.41 5.31
CA SER A 106 -1.99 -5.23 4.53
C SER A 106 -2.12 -3.83 3.95
N VAL A 107 -1.70 -2.79 4.68
CA VAL A 107 -1.69 -1.41 4.15
C VAL A 107 -0.70 -1.31 2.99
N CYS A 108 0.48 -1.91 3.13
CA CYS A 108 1.51 -1.94 2.10
C CYS A 108 1.05 -2.70 0.84
N ASP A 109 0.65 -3.96 1.02
CA ASP A 109 0.49 -4.92 -0.08
C ASP A 109 -0.82 -4.74 -0.85
N THR A 110 -1.74 -3.91 -0.35
CA THR A 110 -2.96 -3.54 -1.07
C THR A 110 -2.80 -2.35 -2.01
N PHE A 111 -1.68 -1.63 -1.90
CA PHE A 111 -1.31 -0.58 -2.84
C PHE A 111 -0.81 -1.17 -4.17
N ASP A 112 -1.05 -0.44 -5.25
CA ASP A 112 -0.40 -0.64 -6.55
C ASP A 112 -0.35 0.72 -7.28
N PHE A 113 0.63 0.92 -8.16
CA PHE A 113 0.74 2.14 -8.94
C PHE A 113 -0.45 2.35 -9.87
N ALA A 114 -0.86 3.61 -10.07
CA ALA A 114 -1.91 3.97 -10.99
C ALA A 114 -1.53 3.56 -12.43
N GLY A 115 -2.39 2.74 -13.05
CA GLY A 115 -2.07 2.14 -14.35
C GLY A 115 -1.12 0.95 -14.29
N LYS A 116 -0.71 0.53 -13.08
CA LYS A 116 0.10 -0.68 -12.81
C LYS A 116 1.38 -0.70 -13.66
N GLN A 117 1.67 -1.83 -14.30
CA GLN A 117 2.86 -1.99 -15.11
C GLN A 117 3.04 -0.91 -16.18
N ARG A 118 1.95 -0.41 -16.79
CA ARG A 118 2.05 0.63 -17.82
C ARG A 118 2.61 1.96 -17.32
N PHE A 119 2.33 2.32 -16.08
CA PHE A 119 2.92 3.51 -15.46
C PHE A 119 4.41 3.29 -15.21
N VAL A 120 4.75 2.14 -14.65
CA VAL A 120 6.14 1.77 -14.35
C VAL A 120 6.96 1.72 -15.65
N ASP A 121 6.48 1.05 -16.70
CA ASP A 121 7.21 0.94 -17.99
C ASP A 121 7.48 2.30 -18.63
N ARG A 122 6.56 3.26 -18.49
CA ARG A 122 6.74 4.62 -19.01
C ARG A 122 7.74 5.45 -18.25
N ASN A 123 7.94 5.14 -16.96
CA ASN A 123 8.75 5.91 -16.04
C ASN A 123 9.80 5.02 -15.35
N LYS A 124 10.25 3.96 -16.01
CA LYS A 124 10.94 2.80 -15.43
C LYS A 124 12.12 3.19 -14.55
N GLU A 125 13.04 3.98 -15.07
CA GLU A 125 14.22 4.41 -14.31
C GLU A 125 13.87 5.32 -13.14
N ARG A 126 12.94 6.26 -13.35
CA ARG A 126 12.52 7.20 -12.30
C ARG A 126 11.80 6.51 -11.14
N VAL A 127 10.93 5.55 -11.46
CA VAL A 127 10.24 4.74 -10.43
C VAL A 127 11.24 3.83 -9.71
N TRP A 128 12.20 3.26 -10.42
CA TRP A 128 13.26 2.48 -9.78
C TRP A 128 14.06 3.29 -8.76
N GLN A 129 14.55 4.48 -9.13
CA GLN A 129 15.24 5.40 -8.21
C GLN A 129 14.38 5.77 -7.00
N PHE A 130 13.08 5.96 -7.20
CA PHE A 130 12.13 6.22 -6.14
C PHE A 130 12.03 5.04 -5.15
N LEU A 131 11.95 3.82 -5.66
CA LEU A 131 11.91 2.61 -4.83
C LEU A 131 13.24 2.36 -4.10
N GLU A 132 14.38 2.59 -4.76
CA GLU A 132 15.71 2.50 -4.11
C GLU A 132 15.82 3.44 -2.91
N GLY A 133 15.24 4.64 -2.98
CA GLY A 133 15.20 5.56 -1.85
C GLY A 133 14.50 4.96 -0.63
N TRP A 134 13.38 4.27 -0.83
CA TRP A 134 12.65 3.59 0.25
C TRP A 134 13.37 2.34 0.75
N MET A 135 14.01 1.57 -0.11
CA MET A 135 14.80 0.40 0.29
C MET A 135 16.04 0.76 1.13
N GLN A 136 16.45 2.03 1.14
CA GLN A 136 17.55 2.55 1.98
C GLN A 136 17.07 3.12 3.32
N SER A 137 15.78 3.11 3.60
CA SER A 137 15.22 3.57 4.87
C SER A 137 15.65 2.67 6.04
N ASP A 138 15.53 3.20 7.25
CA ASP A 138 15.67 2.45 8.51
C ASP A 138 14.34 1.97 9.09
N LYS A 139 13.21 2.25 8.39
CA LYS A 139 11.88 1.87 8.82
C LYS A 139 11.37 0.65 8.06
N GLU A 140 10.92 -0.35 8.82
CA GLU A 140 10.47 -1.64 8.30
C GLU A 140 9.48 -1.54 7.14
N TYR A 141 8.40 -0.76 7.29
CA TYR A 141 7.36 -0.69 6.28
C TYR A 141 7.72 0.19 5.07
N GLU A 142 8.66 1.12 5.21
CA GLU A 142 9.22 1.86 4.08
C GLU A 142 10.08 0.94 3.21
N ILE A 143 10.96 0.14 3.86
CA ILE A 143 11.74 -0.90 3.17
C ILE A 143 10.81 -1.92 2.50
N ARG A 144 9.79 -2.41 3.24
CA ARG A 144 8.81 -3.34 2.69
C ARG A 144 8.14 -2.80 1.44
N PHE A 145 7.72 -1.54 1.45
CA PHE A 145 7.11 -0.89 0.28
C PHE A 145 8.04 -0.94 -0.94
N GLY A 146 9.30 -0.52 -0.77
CA GLY A 146 10.31 -0.55 -1.83
C GLY A 146 10.47 -1.95 -2.42
N VAL A 147 10.63 -2.96 -1.57
CA VAL A 147 10.83 -4.36 -1.97
C VAL A 147 9.59 -4.95 -2.65
N VAL A 148 8.41 -4.78 -2.05
CA VAL A 148 7.16 -5.34 -2.60
C VAL A 148 6.86 -4.74 -3.98
N MET A 149 7.04 -3.43 -4.15
CA MET A 149 6.85 -2.77 -5.44
C MET A 149 7.92 -3.16 -6.46
N ALA A 150 9.17 -3.33 -6.04
CA ALA A 150 10.23 -3.83 -6.91
C ALA A 150 9.95 -5.27 -7.38
N MET A 151 9.51 -6.14 -6.48
CA MET A 151 9.10 -7.50 -6.83
C MET A 151 7.89 -7.54 -7.75
N ALA A 152 6.92 -6.64 -7.57
CA ALA A 152 5.71 -6.61 -8.39
C ALA A 152 5.98 -6.13 -9.83
N HIS A 153 6.99 -5.25 -10.04
CA HIS A 153 7.13 -4.50 -11.29
C HIS A 153 8.49 -4.63 -11.99
N TYR A 154 9.53 -5.16 -11.32
CA TYR A 154 10.91 -5.19 -11.83
C TYR A 154 11.50 -6.60 -11.88
N ILE A 155 10.65 -7.65 -11.94
CA ILE A 155 11.12 -9.02 -12.20
C ILE A 155 11.25 -9.22 -13.70
N ASP A 156 12.25 -8.57 -14.29
CA ASP A 156 12.63 -8.68 -15.71
C ASP A 156 14.15 -8.81 -15.86
N ALA A 157 14.61 -9.07 -17.09
CA ALA A 157 16.03 -9.32 -17.37
C ALA A 157 16.96 -8.17 -16.99
N ASP A 158 16.46 -6.92 -17.01
CA ASP A 158 17.28 -5.74 -16.79
C ASP A 158 17.47 -5.44 -15.29
N TYR A 159 16.46 -5.77 -14.44
CA TYR A 159 16.40 -5.36 -13.04
C TYR A 159 16.44 -6.52 -12.04
N ILE A 160 16.20 -7.76 -12.46
CA ILE A 160 16.12 -8.92 -11.54
C ILE A 160 17.35 -9.02 -10.62
N GLN A 161 18.55 -8.78 -11.16
CA GLN A 161 19.77 -8.85 -10.35
C GLN A 161 19.84 -7.77 -9.28
N ASN A 162 19.34 -6.57 -9.60
CA ASN A 162 19.27 -5.46 -8.66
C ASN A 162 18.24 -5.75 -7.54
N VAL A 163 17.08 -6.30 -7.91
CA VAL A 163 16.05 -6.73 -6.92
C VAL A 163 16.63 -7.76 -5.96
N LEU A 164 17.31 -8.80 -6.48
CA LEU A 164 17.93 -9.84 -5.65
C LEU A 164 19.05 -9.28 -4.75
N GLN A 165 19.84 -8.33 -5.25
CA GLN A 165 20.88 -7.68 -4.44
C GLN A 165 20.27 -6.88 -3.28
N TRP A 166 19.17 -6.16 -3.51
CA TRP A 166 18.47 -5.45 -2.46
C TRP A 166 17.89 -6.41 -1.42
N MET A 167 17.24 -7.49 -1.86
CA MET A 167 16.71 -8.52 -0.94
C MET A 167 17.83 -9.13 -0.07
N ASN A 168 19.00 -9.36 -0.63
CA ASN A 168 20.14 -9.90 0.13
C ASN A 168 20.79 -8.90 1.11
N ARG A 169 20.55 -7.59 0.96
CA ARG A 169 21.06 -6.56 1.86
C ARG A 169 20.17 -6.33 3.07
N ILE A 170 18.91 -6.76 3.00
CA ILE A 170 17.96 -6.59 4.10
C ILE A 170 18.38 -7.54 5.22
N ASP A 171 18.82 -6.95 6.32
CA ASP A 171 19.16 -7.71 7.52
C ASP A 171 17.87 -8.14 8.21
N HIS A 172 17.65 -9.46 8.29
CA HIS A 172 16.40 -10.04 8.74
C HIS A 172 16.22 -10.04 10.27
N GLU A 173 17.22 -9.67 11.05
CA GLU A 173 17.18 -9.79 12.52
C GLU A 173 16.20 -8.81 13.21
N GLY A 174 15.60 -7.85 12.50
CA GLY A 174 14.67 -6.88 13.07
C GLY A 174 13.32 -6.77 12.36
N TYR A 175 13.15 -7.36 11.17
CA TYR A 175 12.00 -7.07 10.29
C TYR A 175 11.15 -8.30 9.98
N LEU A 176 10.33 -8.72 10.95
CA LEU A 176 9.43 -9.89 10.81
C LEU A 176 8.52 -9.79 9.58
N SER A 177 8.09 -8.58 9.18
CA SER A 177 7.25 -8.39 7.99
C SER A 177 7.97 -8.72 6.67
N LEU A 178 9.32 -8.68 6.65
CA LEU A 178 10.13 -8.96 5.46
C LEU A 178 10.51 -10.43 5.34
N ILE A 179 10.52 -11.20 6.42
CA ILE A 179 10.86 -12.63 6.41
C ILE A 179 9.90 -13.42 5.52
N HIS A 180 8.62 -13.10 5.56
CA HIS A 180 7.59 -13.78 4.76
C HIS A 180 7.64 -13.47 3.26
N ILE A 181 8.35 -12.42 2.82
CA ILE A 181 8.52 -12.10 1.40
C ILE A 181 9.58 -13.02 0.77
N SER A 182 10.58 -13.43 1.53
CA SER A 182 11.72 -14.22 1.03
C SER A 182 11.51 -15.74 1.11
N GLU A 183 10.46 -16.22 1.78
CA GLU A 183 10.19 -17.67 1.98
C GLU A 183 9.42 -18.44 0.90
N PRO A 184 8.80 -17.84 -0.16
CA PRO A 184 8.07 -18.61 -1.18
C PRO A 184 8.94 -19.60 -1.97
N THR A 185 10.26 -19.56 -1.81
CA THR A 185 11.22 -20.37 -2.60
C THR A 185 11.85 -21.51 -1.84
N ARG A 186 11.49 -21.75 -0.56
CA ARG A 186 11.93 -23.00 0.11
C ARG A 186 11.15 -24.18 -0.48
N PRO A 187 11.81 -25.12 -1.18
CA PRO A 187 11.16 -26.35 -1.56
C PRO A 187 10.67 -27.04 -0.28
N LEU A 188 9.39 -27.38 -0.24
CA LEU A 188 8.88 -28.32 0.75
C LEU A 188 9.61 -29.65 0.50
N TYR A 189 10.65 -29.91 1.23
CA TYR A 189 11.17 -31.26 1.33
C TYR A 189 10.12 -32.11 2.07
N ILE A 190 9.27 -32.76 1.28
CA ILE A 190 8.44 -33.86 1.74
C ILE A 190 9.38 -35.01 1.95
N SER A 191 9.67 -35.35 3.18
CA SER A 191 10.27 -36.59 3.62
C SER A 191 9.20 -37.68 3.75
#